data_608c7e09351a3e15fa1189a61399ba00
#
_entry.id   608c7e09351a3e15fa1189a61399ba00
#
_cell.length_a   1.000
_cell.length_b   1.000
_cell.length_c   1.000
_cell.angle_alpha   90.00
_cell.angle_beta   90.00
_cell.angle_gamma   90.00
#
_symmetry.space_group_name_H-M   'P 1'
#
loop_
_entity.id
_entity.type
_entity.pdbx_description
1 polymer ?
#
loop_
_entity_poly.entity_id
_entity_poly.type
_entity_poly.pdbx_seq_one_letter_code
_entity_poly.pdbx_strand_id
1 'polypeptide(L)'
;MSQNNEDIILEVQNLTKYFDTPKGKLHAVDGVNFKIKKGTTLGIVGESGCGKSTTGRTILKLTEPTGGRIIFDGEDITDYKPGKMRKLRTEMSIIFQDPFSSLDPRQSVMQLISEPLIEHKIYKTKDEIKKQTLALMDTVGLARRFVNSYPHELDGGRRQRIGIARALAVNPKLIVCDEPVSALDVSIQAQILNLLRQLQKDMGLTYIFITHDLSVVKYFSDEIAVMYLGQMVEKATSDELFDNPIHPYTKALLSAIPLPVVGKEKKERKLITGEVTSPVNLPDICRFLSRCDECKESWPHQCHSEICRGSG
;
A
#
# COMPACT_ATOMS: atom_id res chain seq x y z
N MET A 1 7.07 -22.49 22.57
CA MET A 1 6.44 -21.18 22.84
C MET A 1 5.50 -20.90 21.67
N SER A 2 4.21 -21.16 21.83
CA SER A 2 3.20 -20.89 20.83
C SER A 2 3.01 -19.36 20.76
N GLN A 3 3.58 -18.72 19.77
CA GLN A 3 3.26 -17.34 19.44
C GLN A 3 1.78 -17.30 19.04
N ASN A 4 0.99 -16.49 19.75
CA ASN A 4 -0.42 -16.30 19.50
C ASN A 4 -0.68 -15.93 18.04
N ASN A 5 -1.19 -16.88 17.28
CA ASN A 5 -1.59 -16.69 15.88
C ASN A 5 -2.91 -15.87 15.76
N GLU A 6 -3.50 -15.48 16.91
CA GLU A 6 -4.80 -14.81 16.99
C GLU A 6 -4.79 -13.35 16.52
N ASP A 7 -3.60 -12.70 16.46
CA ASP A 7 -3.52 -11.27 16.13
C ASP A 7 -3.13 -10.98 14.66
N ILE A 8 -2.83 -11.99 13.84
CA ILE A 8 -2.45 -11.78 12.45
C ILE A 8 -3.71 -11.70 11.58
N ILE A 9 -3.87 -10.58 10.88
CA ILE A 9 -4.98 -10.42 9.92
C ILE A 9 -4.60 -10.84 8.51
N LEU A 10 -3.36 -10.60 8.12
CA LEU A 10 -2.87 -10.95 6.78
C LEU A 10 -1.50 -11.60 6.89
N GLU A 11 -1.35 -12.74 6.22
CA GLU A 11 -0.07 -13.38 6.00
C GLU A 11 0.11 -13.65 4.50
N VAL A 12 1.21 -13.18 3.96
CA VAL A 12 1.61 -13.34 2.55
C VAL A 12 2.85 -14.20 2.51
N GLN A 13 2.79 -15.32 1.77
CA GLN A 13 3.85 -16.31 1.70
C GLN A 13 4.29 -16.48 0.25
N ASN A 14 5.53 -16.15 -0.04
CA ASN A 14 6.19 -16.29 -1.34
C ASN A 14 5.36 -15.81 -2.53
N LEU A 15 4.69 -14.65 -2.35
CA LEU A 15 3.78 -14.09 -3.34
C LEU A 15 4.52 -13.71 -4.60
N THR A 16 4.02 -14.21 -5.75
CA THR A 16 4.56 -13.85 -7.07
C THR A 16 3.46 -13.35 -7.99
N LYS A 17 3.79 -12.32 -8.78
CA LYS A 17 2.97 -11.86 -9.90
C LYS A 17 3.85 -11.49 -11.07
N TYR A 18 3.72 -12.26 -12.14
CA TYR A 18 4.41 -12.03 -13.40
C TYR A 18 3.41 -11.65 -14.48
N PHE A 19 3.85 -10.81 -15.40
CA PHE A 19 3.09 -10.46 -16.59
C PHE A 19 3.89 -10.84 -17.83
N ASP A 20 3.22 -11.46 -18.79
CA ASP A 20 3.83 -11.76 -20.10
C ASP A 20 3.89 -10.47 -20.92
N THR A 21 5.07 -10.16 -21.45
CA THR A 21 5.32 -9.01 -22.32
C THR A 21 5.99 -9.48 -23.61
N PRO A 22 5.96 -8.70 -24.70
CA PRO A 22 6.67 -9.05 -25.94
C PRO A 22 8.19 -9.29 -25.75
N LYS A 23 8.79 -8.73 -24.69
CA LYS A 23 10.22 -8.85 -24.37
C LYS A 23 10.53 -9.96 -23.36
N GLY A 24 9.51 -10.66 -22.85
CA GLY A 24 9.66 -11.72 -21.84
C GLY A 24 8.78 -11.51 -20.60
N LYS A 25 9.08 -12.19 -19.52
CA LYS A 25 8.30 -12.11 -18.26
C LYS A 25 8.72 -10.90 -17.43
N LEU A 26 7.76 -10.03 -17.14
CA LEU A 26 7.90 -8.93 -16.19
C LEU A 26 7.64 -9.46 -14.77
N HIS A 27 8.64 -9.43 -13.92
CA HIS A 27 8.58 -9.84 -12.51
C HIS A 27 8.09 -8.68 -11.64
N ALA A 28 6.79 -8.41 -11.64
CA ALA A 28 6.22 -7.28 -10.92
C ALA A 28 6.18 -7.48 -9.39
N VAL A 29 5.96 -8.73 -8.94
CA VAL A 29 6.05 -9.17 -7.53
C VAL A 29 6.74 -10.53 -7.56
N ASP A 30 7.76 -10.71 -6.73
CA ASP A 30 8.61 -11.90 -6.80
C ASP A 30 9.11 -12.33 -5.42
N GLY A 31 8.49 -13.38 -4.86
CA GLY A 31 8.87 -13.97 -3.60
C GLY A 31 8.60 -13.10 -2.38
N VAL A 32 7.54 -12.29 -2.39
CA VAL A 32 7.23 -11.37 -1.29
C VAL A 32 6.62 -12.12 -0.11
N ASN A 33 7.19 -11.88 1.08
CA ASN A 33 6.77 -12.51 2.35
C ASN A 33 6.57 -11.44 3.42
N PHE A 34 5.43 -11.43 4.10
CA PHE A 34 5.20 -10.61 5.29
C PHE A 34 3.93 -11.02 6.04
N LYS A 35 3.81 -10.55 7.28
CA LYS A 35 2.62 -10.66 8.12
C LYS A 35 2.23 -9.29 8.64
N ILE A 36 0.92 -9.07 8.82
CA ILE A 36 0.38 -7.84 9.39
C ILE A 36 -0.50 -8.20 10.58
N LYS A 37 -0.30 -7.52 11.71
CA LYS A 37 -1.15 -7.65 12.90
C LYS A 37 -2.43 -6.83 12.74
N LYS A 38 -3.52 -7.27 13.36
CA LYS A 38 -4.78 -6.51 13.41
C LYS A 38 -4.55 -5.12 14.01
N GLY A 39 -5.15 -4.10 13.41
CA GLY A 39 -5.08 -2.72 13.89
C GLY A 39 -3.75 -2.01 13.65
N THR A 40 -2.78 -2.63 12.93
CA THR A 40 -1.49 -2.00 12.62
C THR A 40 -1.41 -1.56 11.15
N THR A 41 -0.42 -0.74 10.84
CA THR A 41 -0.13 -0.27 9.48
C THR A 41 1.21 -0.80 9.00
N LEU A 42 1.20 -1.53 7.87
CA LEU A 42 2.40 -1.82 7.10
C LEU A 42 2.57 -0.78 5.99
N GLY A 43 3.63 0.02 6.07
CA GLY A 43 4.07 0.89 4.98
C GLY A 43 4.83 0.09 3.92
N ILE A 44 4.53 0.29 2.64
CA ILE A 44 5.29 -0.27 1.53
C ILE A 44 5.87 0.88 0.72
N VAL A 45 7.20 0.96 0.66
CA VAL A 45 7.94 2.05 -0.01
C VAL A 45 8.91 1.52 -1.06
N GLY A 46 9.33 2.38 -1.98
CA GLY A 46 10.30 2.09 -3.02
C GLY A 46 10.09 2.96 -4.26
N GLU A 47 11.01 2.89 -5.22
CA GLU A 47 10.93 3.65 -6.48
C GLU A 47 9.65 3.35 -7.27
N SER A 48 9.26 4.28 -8.16
CA SER A 48 8.11 4.06 -9.06
C SER A 48 8.35 2.81 -9.92
N GLY A 49 7.30 2.01 -10.12
CA GLY A 49 7.39 0.77 -10.90
C GLY A 49 8.03 -0.43 -10.19
N CYS A 50 8.44 -0.34 -8.92
CA CYS A 50 9.05 -1.48 -8.20
C CYS A 50 8.06 -2.57 -7.76
N GLY A 51 6.75 -2.44 -8.04
CA GLY A 51 5.76 -3.48 -7.77
C GLY A 51 4.81 -3.22 -6.59
N LYS A 52 4.88 -2.09 -5.88
CA LYS A 52 4.06 -1.76 -4.69
C LYS A 52 2.55 -1.89 -4.93
N SER A 53 2.02 -1.14 -5.89
CA SER A 53 0.59 -1.17 -6.25
C SER A 53 0.15 -2.55 -6.76
N THR A 54 1.03 -3.23 -7.50
CA THR A 54 0.77 -4.61 -7.96
C THR A 54 0.65 -5.56 -6.77
N THR A 55 1.51 -5.43 -5.75
CA THR A 55 1.43 -6.22 -4.51
C THR A 55 0.09 -6.01 -3.82
N GLY A 56 -0.32 -4.77 -3.58
CA GLY A 56 -1.61 -4.46 -2.96
C GLY A 56 -2.81 -5.01 -3.74
N ARG A 57 -2.81 -4.84 -5.07
CA ARG A 57 -3.88 -5.36 -5.94
C ARG A 57 -3.91 -6.89 -6.00
N THR A 58 -2.75 -7.54 -5.93
CA THR A 58 -2.66 -9.01 -5.91
C THR A 58 -3.17 -9.58 -4.59
N ILE A 59 -2.87 -8.94 -3.46
CA ILE A 59 -3.39 -9.32 -2.15
C ILE A 59 -4.93 -9.26 -2.12
N LEU A 60 -5.52 -8.21 -2.69
CA LEU A 60 -6.98 -8.05 -2.80
C LEU A 60 -7.60 -8.92 -3.92
N LYS A 61 -6.79 -9.72 -4.61
CA LYS A 61 -7.21 -10.49 -5.79
C LYS A 61 -7.98 -9.66 -6.81
N LEU A 62 -7.57 -8.41 -7.01
CA LEU A 62 -7.93 -7.60 -8.16
C LEU A 62 -7.08 -7.98 -9.38
N THR A 63 -5.92 -8.57 -9.10
CA THR A 63 -5.01 -9.19 -10.07
C THR A 63 -4.68 -10.57 -9.51
N GLU A 64 -4.92 -11.63 -10.30
CA GLU A 64 -4.64 -13.00 -9.84
C GLU A 64 -3.13 -13.21 -9.63
N PRO A 65 -2.70 -13.82 -8.52
CA PRO A 65 -1.31 -14.17 -8.28
C PRO A 65 -0.81 -15.20 -9.31
N THR A 66 0.46 -15.20 -9.61
CA THR A 66 1.11 -16.25 -10.42
C THR A 66 1.54 -17.43 -9.52
N GLY A 67 1.81 -17.15 -8.24
CA GLY A 67 2.17 -18.16 -7.24
C GLY A 67 2.22 -17.57 -5.84
N GLY A 68 2.52 -18.39 -4.85
CA GLY A 68 2.53 -18.04 -3.45
C GLY A 68 1.19 -18.23 -2.77
N ARG A 69 1.06 -17.75 -1.53
CA ARG A 69 -0.16 -17.89 -0.72
C ARG A 69 -0.55 -16.57 -0.08
N ILE A 70 -1.86 -16.36 0.05
CA ILE A 70 -2.47 -15.23 0.73
C ILE A 70 -3.43 -15.79 1.78
N ILE A 71 -3.12 -15.55 3.05
CA ILE A 71 -3.93 -15.99 4.19
C ILE A 71 -4.51 -14.74 4.84
N PHE A 72 -5.83 -14.62 4.85
CA PHE A 72 -6.54 -13.49 5.43
C PHE A 72 -7.45 -13.95 6.58
N ASP A 73 -7.28 -13.35 7.76
CA ASP A 73 -7.99 -13.67 9.00
C ASP A 73 -8.00 -15.20 9.30
N GLY A 74 -6.85 -15.85 9.04
CA GLY A 74 -6.63 -17.28 9.25
C GLY A 74 -7.11 -18.19 8.10
N GLU A 75 -7.73 -17.67 7.05
CA GLU A 75 -8.23 -18.44 5.92
C GLU A 75 -7.37 -18.23 4.66
N ASP A 76 -6.93 -19.32 4.02
CA ASP A 76 -6.19 -19.27 2.74
C ASP A 76 -7.18 -18.89 1.62
N ILE A 77 -6.98 -17.69 1.07
CA ILE A 77 -7.84 -17.11 0.02
C ILE A 77 -7.23 -17.21 -1.37
N THR A 78 -6.07 -17.84 -1.51
CA THR A 78 -5.27 -17.86 -2.75
C THR A 78 -6.10 -18.34 -3.94
N ASP A 79 -6.82 -19.45 -3.76
CA ASP A 79 -7.58 -20.09 -4.84
C ASP A 79 -9.08 -19.76 -4.81
N TYR A 80 -9.49 -18.70 -4.10
CA TYR A 80 -10.89 -18.32 -4.04
C TYR A 80 -11.41 -17.91 -5.40
N LYS A 81 -12.52 -18.56 -5.79
CA LYS A 81 -13.30 -18.21 -7.00
C LYS A 81 -14.00 -16.83 -6.81
N PRO A 82 -14.34 -16.14 -7.90
CA PRO A 82 -14.96 -14.81 -7.84
C PRO A 82 -16.17 -14.69 -6.91
N GLY A 83 -17.01 -15.72 -6.83
CA GLY A 83 -18.19 -15.74 -5.96
C GLY A 83 -17.85 -15.73 -4.46
N LYS A 84 -16.79 -16.45 -4.05
CA LYS A 84 -16.31 -16.45 -2.66
C LYS A 84 -15.57 -15.15 -2.34
N MET A 85 -14.78 -14.65 -3.30
CA MET A 85 -14.10 -13.35 -3.19
C MET A 85 -15.08 -12.18 -3.06
N ARG A 86 -16.25 -12.22 -3.71
CA ARG A 86 -17.27 -11.16 -3.58
C ARG A 86 -17.72 -10.96 -2.12
N LYS A 87 -17.87 -12.06 -1.36
CA LYS A 87 -18.20 -11.97 0.08
C LYS A 87 -17.03 -11.38 0.87
N LEU A 88 -15.80 -11.83 0.58
CA LEU A 88 -14.62 -11.37 1.28
C LEU A 88 -14.30 -9.89 1.03
N ARG A 89 -14.70 -9.35 -0.13
CA ARG A 89 -14.54 -7.91 -0.47
C ARG A 89 -15.34 -6.97 0.42
N THR A 90 -16.21 -7.44 1.29
CA THR A 90 -16.77 -6.62 2.36
C THR A 90 -15.79 -6.44 3.52
N GLU A 91 -14.79 -7.33 3.66
CA GLU A 91 -13.80 -7.28 4.73
C GLU A 91 -12.46 -6.68 4.30
N MET A 92 -12.23 -6.54 2.99
CA MET A 92 -11.01 -5.99 2.38
C MET A 92 -11.38 -4.90 1.38
N SER A 93 -10.81 -3.73 1.50
CA SER A 93 -11.10 -2.59 0.62
C SER A 93 -9.84 -1.93 0.08
N ILE A 94 -10.00 -1.02 -0.87
CA ILE A 94 -8.91 -0.25 -1.47
C ILE A 94 -9.28 1.22 -1.58
N ILE A 95 -8.29 2.08 -1.28
CA ILE A 95 -8.30 3.51 -1.61
C ILE A 95 -7.28 3.68 -2.74
N PHE A 96 -7.74 4.15 -3.90
CA PHE A 96 -6.92 4.27 -5.10
C PHE A 96 -6.07 5.55 -5.11
N GLN A 97 -4.98 5.51 -5.86
CA GLN A 97 -3.99 6.56 -6.02
C GLN A 97 -4.60 7.85 -6.58
N ASP A 98 -5.40 7.75 -7.63
CA ASP A 98 -6.04 8.90 -8.26
C ASP A 98 -7.53 8.92 -7.95
N PRO A 99 -7.96 9.86 -7.07
CA PRO A 99 -9.37 10.01 -6.75
C PRO A 99 -10.20 10.47 -7.94
N PHE A 100 -9.58 11.02 -9.00
CA PHE A 100 -10.28 11.48 -10.19
C PHE A 100 -10.70 10.30 -11.08
N SER A 101 -9.76 9.41 -11.40
CA SER A 101 -10.01 8.25 -12.26
C SER A 101 -10.80 7.14 -11.56
N SER A 102 -10.81 7.12 -10.21
CA SER A 102 -11.50 6.11 -9.42
C SER A 102 -13.00 6.37 -9.19
N LEU A 103 -13.48 7.58 -9.52
CA LEU A 103 -14.88 8.00 -9.35
C LEU A 103 -15.55 8.17 -10.72
N ASP A 104 -16.73 7.57 -10.93
CA ASP A 104 -17.52 7.82 -12.15
C ASP A 104 -18.01 9.28 -12.14
N PRO A 105 -17.57 10.14 -13.09
CA PRO A 105 -17.92 11.55 -13.12
C PRO A 105 -19.41 11.83 -13.36
N ARG A 106 -20.17 10.80 -13.76
CA ARG A 106 -21.61 10.88 -14.02
C ARG A 106 -22.45 10.56 -12.79
N GLN A 107 -21.83 10.09 -11.71
CA GLN A 107 -22.50 9.75 -10.46
C GLN A 107 -22.35 10.88 -9.44
N SER A 108 -23.42 11.14 -8.68
CA SER A 108 -23.36 12.06 -7.54
C SER A 108 -22.61 11.44 -6.35
N VAL A 109 -22.19 12.27 -5.41
CA VAL A 109 -21.56 11.82 -4.14
C VAL A 109 -22.40 10.75 -3.44
N MET A 110 -23.74 10.97 -3.38
CA MET A 110 -24.67 9.99 -2.81
C MET A 110 -24.55 8.63 -3.51
N GLN A 111 -24.54 8.62 -4.83
CA GLN A 111 -24.47 7.38 -5.61
C GLN A 111 -23.13 6.67 -5.42
N LEU A 112 -22.01 7.43 -5.50
CA LEU A 112 -20.66 6.89 -5.33
C LEU A 112 -20.44 6.21 -3.97
N ILE A 113 -20.90 6.85 -2.89
CA ILE A 113 -20.71 6.30 -1.54
C ILE A 113 -21.69 5.15 -1.26
N SER A 114 -22.91 5.22 -1.81
CA SER A 114 -23.92 4.17 -1.61
C SER A 114 -23.72 2.92 -2.49
N GLU A 115 -22.93 3.02 -3.57
CA GLU A 115 -22.70 1.92 -4.51
C GLU A 115 -22.28 0.61 -3.82
N PRO A 116 -21.28 0.57 -2.93
CA PRO A 116 -20.90 -0.68 -2.22
C PRO A 116 -22.00 -1.21 -1.32
N LEU A 117 -22.79 -0.32 -0.68
CA LEU A 117 -23.92 -0.73 0.17
C LEU A 117 -25.00 -1.46 -0.62
N ILE A 118 -25.27 -0.97 -1.84
CA ILE A 118 -26.27 -1.54 -2.77
C ILE A 118 -25.75 -2.86 -3.35
N GLU A 119 -24.50 -2.86 -3.86
CA GLU A 119 -23.89 -4.00 -4.53
C GLU A 119 -23.77 -5.22 -3.60
N HIS A 120 -23.37 -4.99 -2.35
CA HIS A 120 -23.24 -6.03 -1.34
C HIS A 120 -24.55 -6.30 -0.57
N LYS A 121 -25.64 -5.58 -0.88
CA LYS A 121 -26.97 -5.71 -0.25
C LYS A 121 -26.90 -5.62 1.28
N ILE A 122 -26.09 -4.67 1.81
CA ILE A 122 -25.86 -4.50 3.24
C ILE A 122 -27.14 -4.03 3.94
N TYR A 123 -27.92 -3.15 3.28
CA TYR A 123 -29.20 -2.65 3.76
C TYR A 123 -30.33 -3.01 2.79
N LYS A 124 -31.54 -3.13 3.35
CA LYS A 124 -32.74 -3.57 2.59
C LYS A 124 -33.54 -2.40 1.99
N THR A 125 -33.50 -1.24 2.62
CA THR A 125 -34.32 -0.09 2.23
C THR A 125 -33.48 1.08 1.72
N LYS A 126 -34.07 1.89 0.83
CA LYS A 126 -33.41 3.10 0.31
C LYS A 126 -33.14 4.13 1.42
N ASP A 127 -34.00 4.19 2.42
CA ASP A 127 -33.85 5.13 3.53
C ASP A 127 -32.68 4.74 4.46
N GLU A 128 -32.49 3.46 4.73
CA GLU A 128 -31.30 2.95 5.46
C GLU A 128 -30.03 3.27 4.71
N ILE A 129 -29.98 3.01 3.38
CA ILE A 129 -28.81 3.32 2.53
C ILE A 129 -28.52 4.82 2.58
N LYS A 130 -29.55 5.66 2.40
CA LYS A 130 -29.40 7.12 2.47
C LYS A 130 -28.87 7.57 3.85
N LYS A 131 -29.43 7.05 4.94
CA LYS A 131 -28.99 7.36 6.30
C LYS A 131 -27.54 6.98 6.52
N GLN A 132 -27.14 5.78 6.09
CA GLN A 132 -25.77 5.30 6.24
C GLN A 132 -24.80 6.10 5.36
N THR A 133 -25.19 6.46 4.15
CA THR A 133 -24.37 7.29 3.26
C THR A 133 -24.08 8.66 3.89
N LEU A 134 -25.10 9.29 4.48
CA LEU A 134 -24.93 10.58 5.18
C LEU A 134 -24.03 10.42 6.42
N ALA A 135 -24.15 9.33 7.16
CA ALA A 135 -23.27 9.04 8.30
C ALA A 135 -21.81 8.86 7.85
N LEU A 136 -21.56 8.14 6.74
CA LEU A 136 -20.24 8.01 6.15
C LEU A 136 -19.66 9.37 5.71
N MET A 137 -20.48 10.23 5.11
CA MET A 137 -20.04 11.60 4.78
C MET A 137 -19.59 12.37 6.03
N ASP A 138 -20.34 12.29 7.10
CA ASP A 138 -19.98 12.93 8.38
C ASP A 138 -18.68 12.34 8.94
N THR A 139 -18.54 11.01 8.92
CA THR A 139 -17.34 10.29 9.39
C THR A 139 -16.06 10.75 8.69
N VAL A 140 -16.12 11.00 7.38
CA VAL A 140 -14.96 11.49 6.63
C VAL A 140 -14.85 13.03 6.59
N GLY A 141 -15.72 13.74 7.28
CA GLY A 141 -15.75 15.21 7.31
C GLY A 141 -16.14 15.84 5.96
N LEU A 142 -17.01 15.19 5.20
CA LEU A 142 -17.57 15.71 3.95
C LEU A 142 -18.95 16.32 4.23
N ALA A 143 -19.08 17.64 4.07
CA ALA A 143 -20.31 18.34 4.39
C ALA A 143 -21.51 17.81 3.58
N ARG A 144 -22.65 17.58 4.25
CA ARG A 144 -23.88 17.01 3.64
C ARG A 144 -24.43 17.79 2.46
N ARG A 145 -24.11 19.09 2.36
CA ARG A 145 -24.52 19.93 1.20
C ARG A 145 -23.96 19.41 -0.13
N PHE A 146 -22.87 18.64 -0.11
CA PHE A 146 -22.26 18.06 -1.31
C PHE A 146 -22.90 16.72 -1.76
N VAL A 147 -23.93 16.26 -1.09
CA VAL A 147 -24.58 14.95 -1.35
C VAL A 147 -25.03 14.75 -2.80
N ASN A 148 -25.48 15.84 -3.45
CA ASN A 148 -25.91 15.82 -4.85
C ASN A 148 -24.85 16.36 -5.82
N SER A 149 -23.67 16.77 -5.33
CA SER A 149 -22.58 17.24 -6.18
C SER A 149 -21.94 16.11 -6.95
N TYR A 150 -21.30 16.46 -8.06
CA TYR A 150 -20.54 15.54 -8.89
C TYR A 150 -19.02 15.70 -8.64
N PRO A 151 -18.20 14.66 -8.94
CA PRO A 151 -16.76 14.71 -8.70
C PRO A 151 -16.07 15.95 -9.31
N HIS A 152 -16.45 16.36 -10.51
CA HIS A 152 -15.83 17.50 -11.20
C HIS A 152 -16.10 18.85 -10.53
N GLU A 153 -17.11 18.96 -9.65
CA GLU A 153 -17.44 20.16 -8.88
C GLU A 153 -16.63 20.27 -7.58
N LEU A 154 -15.83 19.26 -7.25
CA LEU A 154 -15.13 19.14 -5.98
C LEU A 154 -13.60 19.20 -6.17
N ASP A 155 -12.90 19.71 -5.15
CA ASP A 155 -11.44 19.67 -5.09
C ASP A 155 -10.89 18.25 -4.81
N GLY A 156 -9.58 18.08 -4.94
CA GLY A 156 -8.90 16.81 -4.75
C GLY A 156 -9.11 16.22 -3.35
N GLY A 157 -9.07 17.04 -2.31
CA GLY A 157 -9.27 16.61 -0.93
C GLY A 157 -10.69 16.07 -0.66
N ARG A 158 -11.72 16.73 -1.22
CA ARG A 158 -13.11 16.25 -1.12
C ARG A 158 -13.32 14.95 -1.91
N ARG A 159 -12.75 14.85 -3.11
CA ARG A 159 -12.78 13.59 -3.89
C ARG A 159 -12.13 12.45 -3.14
N GLN A 160 -10.97 12.69 -2.50
CA GLN A 160 -10.30 11.68 -1.68
C GLN A 160 -11.16 11.24 -0.50
N ARG A 161 -11.86 12.17 0.16
CA ARG A 161 -12.82 11.83 1.23
C ARG A 161 -13.98 10.97 0.72
N ILE A 162 -14.46 11.16 -0.50
CA ILE A 162 -15.44 10.26 -1.13
C ILE A 162 -14.86 8.87 -1.34
N GLY A 163 -13.64 8.75 -1.84
CA GLY A 163 -12.94 7.47 -2.00
C GLY A 163 -12.76 6.73 -0.67
N ILE A 164 -12.42 7.45 0.40
CA ILE A 164 -12.32 6.91 1.77
C ILE A 164 -13.70 6.45 2.27
N ALA A 165 -14.74 7.29 2.13
CA ALA A 165 -16.10 6.94 2.54
C ALA A 165 -16.62 5.69 1.80
N ARG A 166 -16.33 5.57 0.50
CA ARG A 166 -16.66 4.39 -0.32
C ARG A 166 -15.93 3.14 0.19
N ALA A 167 -14.65 3.26 0.56
CA ALA A 167 -13.88 2.16 1.11
C ALA A 167 -14.42 1.69 2.48
N LEU A 168 -14.90 2.62 3.29
CA LEU A 168 -15.47 2.34 4.62
C LEU A 168 -16.90 1.79 4.57
N ALA A 169 -17.62 1.96 3.45
CA ALA A 169 -19.05 1.62 3.34
C ALA A 169 -19.34 0.15 3.69
N VAL A 170 -18.41 -0.75 3.40
CA VAL A 170 -18.54 -2.19 3.68
C VAL A 170 -18.05 -2.61 5.07
N ASN A 171 -17.59 -1.66 5.90
CA ASN A 171 -16.99 -1.90 7.22
C ASN A 171 -15.82 -2.89 7.17
N PRO A 172 -14.76 -2.60 6.39
CA PRO A 172 -13.65 -3.51 6.16
C PRO A 172 -12.78 -3.69 7.42
N LYS A 173 -12.05 -4.83 7.49
CA LYS A 173 -11.00 -5.08 8.47
C LYS A 173 -9.62 -4.62 7.97
N LEU A 174 -9.41 -4.68 6.63
CA LEU A 174 -8.17 -4.32 5.96
C LEU A 174 -8.43 -3.33 4.83
N ILE A 175 -7.65 -2.27 4.76
CA ILE A 175 -7.68 -1.32 3.65
C ILE A 175 -6.29 -1.19 3.04
N VAL A 176 -6.19 -1.41 1.73
CA VAL A 176 -5.00 -1.07 0.96
C VAL A 176 -5.12 0.39 0.51
N CYS A 177 -4.21 1.23 0.96
CA CYS A 177 -4.11 2.64 0.56
C CYS A 177 -3.02 2.75 -0.53
N ASP A 178 -3.42 2.76 -1.79
CA ASP A 178 -2.49 2.85 -2.93
C ASP A 178 -2.21 4.33 -3.24
N GLU A 179 -1.12 4.87 -2.70
CA GLU A 179 -0.68 6.28 -2.80
C GLU A 179 -1.80 7.31 -2.49
N PRO A 180 -2.49 7.21 -1.35
CA PRO A 180 -3.76 7.91 -1.11
C PRO A 180 -3.64 9.44 -1.01
N VAL A 181 -2.43 9.99 -1.01
CA VAL A 181 -2.18 11.43 -0.84
C VAL A 181 -1.25 12.03 -1.90
N SER A 182 -0.70 11.23 -2.82
CA SER A 182 0.34 11.66 -3.78
C SER A 182 -0.10 12.80 -4.72
N ALA A 183 -1.39 12.89 -5.03
CA ALA A 183 -1.97 13.90 -5.94
C ALA A 183 -2.54 15.14 -5.21
N LEU A 184 -2.26 15.30 -3.91
CA LEU A 184 -2.86 16.35 -3.06
C LEU A 184 -1.80 17.35 -2.59
N ASP A 185 -2.23 18.59 -2.33
CA ASP A 185 -1.40 19.62 -1.69
C ASP A 185 -0.99 19.19 -0.28
N VAL A 186 0.19 19.62 0.19
CA VAL A 186 0.79 19.22 1.48
C VAL A 186 -0.17 19.42 2.67
N SER A 187 -0.91 20.52 2.70
CA SER A 187 -1.87 20.80 3.78
C SER A 187 -3.06 19.83 3.77
N ILE A 188 -3.51 19.45 2.59
CA ILE A 188 -4.61 18.48 2.41
C ILE A 188 -4.10 17.06 2.69
N GLN A 189 -2.85 16.71 2.29
CA GLN A 189 -2.23 15.45 2.65
C GLN A 189 -2.25 15.21 4.17
N ALA A 190 -1.81 16.21 4.96
CA ALA A 190 -1.82 16.12 6.42
C ALA A 190 -3.23 15.87 6.99
N GLN A 191 -4.26 16.54 6.43
CA GLN A 191 -5.64 16.32 6.85
C GLN A 191 -6.13 14.90 6.54
N ILE A 192 -5.81 14.35 5.36
CA ILE A 192 -6.20 12.98 4.98
C ILE A 192 -5.46 11.94 5.83
N LEU A 193 -4.17 12.13 6.10
CA LEU A 193 -3.40 11.23 6.96
C LEU A 193 -3.96 11.22 8.40
N ASN A 194 -4.27 12.38 8.95
CA ASN A 194 -4.90 12.47 10.27
C ASN A 194 -6.28 11.82 10.29
N LEU A 195 -7.09 11.99 9.25
CA LEU A 195 -8.37 11.30 9.10
C LEU A 195 -8.18 9.78 9.10
N LEU A 196 -7.27 9.23 8.29
CA LEU A 196 -7.01 7.80 8.22
C LEU A 196 -6.53 7.24 9.58
N ARG A 197 -5.66 7.97 10.30
CA ARG A 197 -5.23 7.60 11.68
C ARG A 197 -6.40 7.57 12.66
N GLN A 198 -7.26 8.58 12.61
CA GLN A 198 -8.44 8.63 13.47
C GLN A 198 -9.37 7.45 13.20
N LEU A 199 -9.64 7.17 11.91
CA LEU A 199 -10.45 6.02 11.50
C LEU A 199 -9.84 4.68 11.93
N GLN A 200 -8.51 4.53 11.85
CA GLN A 200 -7.82 3.34 12.35
C GLN A 200 -8.09 3.13 13.84
N LYS A 201 -7.93 4.18 14.63
CA LYS A 201 -8.14 4.14 16.08
C LYS A 201 -9.61 3.86 16.45
N ASP A 202 -10.56 4.51 15.77
CA ASP A 202 -11.97 4.42 16.11
C ASP A 202 -12.62 3.11 15.67
N MET A 203 -12.14 2.55 14.53
CA MET A 203 -12.74 1.37 13.90
C MET A 203 -11.85 0.11 13.97
N GLY A 204 -10.64 0.20 14.53
CA GLY A 204 -9.69 -0.93 14.58
C GLY A 204 -9.18 -1.37 13.22
N LEU A 205 -9.08 -0.45 12.25
CA LEU A 205 -8.70 -0.77 10.89
C LEU A 205 -7.23 -1.18 10.79
N THR A 206 -6.95 -2.12 9.89
CA THR A 206 -5.58 -2.46 9.49
C THR A 206 -5.29 -1.85 8.12
N TYR A 207 -4.09 -1.29 7.95
CA TYR A 207 -3.69 -0.67 6.68
C TYR A 207 -2.49 -1.35 6.03
N ILE A 208 -2.52 -1.45 4.70
CA ILE A 208 -1.33 -1.50 3.86
C ILE A 208 -1.23 -0.13 3.21
N PHE A 209 -0.20 0.63 3.57
CA PHE A 209 -0.02 2.01 3.13
C PHE A 209 1.11 2.08 2.10
N ILE A 210 0.75 2.20 0.82
CA ILE A 210 1.70 2.29 -0.28
C ILE A 210 2.00 3.75 -0.57
N THR A 211 3.27 4.12 -0.59
CA THR A 211 3.72 5.47 -0.95
C THR A 211 5.16 5.44 -1.46
N HIS A 212 5.57 6.50 -2.15
CA HIS A 212 6.97 6.77 -2.47
C HIS A 212 7.59 7.81 -1.52
N ASP A 213 6.80 8.42 -0.65
CA ASP A 213 7.27 9.42 0.32
C ASP A 213 7.60 8.77 1.67
N LEU A 214 8.90 8.68 1.95
CA LEU A 214 9.43 8.10 3.18
C LEU A 214 9.08 8.94 4.43
N SER A 215 8.91 10.26 4.30
CA SER A 215 8.51 11.10 5.43
C SER A 215 7.07 10.80 5.86
N VAL A 216 6.19 10.56 4.90
CA VAL A 216 4.80 10.17 5.16
C VAL A 216 4.73 8.81 5.82
N VAL A 217 5.48 7.83 5.30
CA VAL A 217 5.44 6.45 5.83
C VAL A 217 6.00 6.37 7.25
N LYS A 218 7.04 7.14 7.58
CA LYS A 218 7.56 7.23 8.94
C LYS A 218 6.50 7.68 9.94
N TYR A 219 5.72 8.66 9.56
CA TYR A 219 4.66 9.19 10.41
C TYR A 219 3.48 8.23 10.56
N PHE A 220 3.16 7.45 9.53
CA PHE A 220 1.89 6.73 9.43
C PHE A 220 1.99 5.24 9.75
N SER A 221 3.18 4.61 9.60
CA SER A 221 3.34 3.15 9.64
C SER A 221 4.00 2.65 10.92
N ASP A 222 3.55 1.50 11.40
CA ASP A 222 4.17 0.76 12.52
C ASP A 222 5.39 -0.03 12.04
N GLU A 223 5.25 -0.72 10.91
CA GLU A 223 6.32 -1.44 10.20
C GLU A 223 6.43 -0.89 8.77
N ILE A 224 7.63 -0.94 8.22
CA ILE A 224 7.92 -0.50 6.85
C ILE A 224 8.61 -1.61 6.09
N ALA A 225 8.11 -1.89 4.89
CA ALA A 225 8.70 -2.80 3.93
C ALA A 225 9.23 -2.01 2.73
N VAL A 226 10.51 -2.16 2.42
CA VAL A 226 11.17 -1.51 1.28
C VAL A 226 11.16 -2.48 0.10
N MET A 227 10.58 -2.04 -1.03
CA MET A 227 10.52 -2.84 -2.25
C MET A 227 11.46 -2.30 -3.33
N TYR A 228 12.15 -3.21 -4.00
CA TYR A 228 13.00 -2.95 -5.15
C TYR A 228 12.79 -4.02 -6.24
N LEU A 229 12.42 -3.61 -7.45
CA LEU A 229 12.20 -4.49 -8.63
C LEU A 229 11.42 -5.78 -8.31
N GLY A 230 10.28 -5.64 -7.62
CA GLY A 230 9.37 -6.74 -7.30
C GLY A 230 9.72 -7.54 -6.04
N GLN A 231 10.86 -7.30 -5.41
CA GLN A 231 11.26 -7.96 -4.15
C GLN A 231 11.18 -7.02 -2.96
N MET A 232 10.92 -7.60 -1.79
CA MET A 232 11.03 -6.90 -0.52
C MET A 232 12.47 -7.07 -0.03
N VAL A 233 13.24 -5.97 -0.03
CA VAL A 233 14.68 -6.00 0.28
C VAL A 233 14.98 -5.75 1.75
N GLU A 234 14.05 -5.11 2.47
CA GLU A 234 14.18 -4.86 3.91
C GLU A 234 12.80 -4.67 4.52
N LYS A 235 12.57 -5.19 5.72
CA LYS A 235 11.37 -4.96 6.54
C LYS A 235 11.79 -4.82 7.99
N ALA A 236 11.35 -3.73 8.63
CA ALA A 236 11.61 -3.45 10.04
C ALA A 236 10.49 -2.60 10.63
N THR A 237 10.51 -2.36 11.95
CA THR A 237 9.69 -1.31 12.55
C THR A 237 10.08 0.05 11.99
N SER A 238 9.16 1.01 12.02
CA SER A 238 9.41 2.36 11.48
C SER A 238 10.68 2.98 12.08
N ASP A 239 10.85 2.90 13.41
CA ASP A 239 12.00 3.47 14.08
C ASP A 239 13.31 2.77 13.71
N GLU A 240 13.34 1.43 13.71
CA GLU A 240 14.53 0.65 13.33
C GLU A 240 14.98 0.95 11.91
N LEU A 241 14.05 1.03 10.95
CA LEU A 241 14.38 1.29 9.55
C LEU A 241 15.02 2.66 9.37
N PHE A 242 14.57 3.67 10.12
CA PHE A 242 15.11 5.03 10.02
C PHE A 242 16.40 5.23 10.81
N ASP A 243 16.57 4.55 11.94
CA ASP A 243 17.74 4.68 12.80
C ASP A 243 18.90 3.80 12.34
N ASN A 244 18.62 2.55 11.95
CA ASN A 244 19.60 1.54 11.58
C ASN A 244 19.25 0.80 10.28
N PRO A 245 19.16 1.50 9.12
CA PRO A 245 18.89 0.81 7.85
C PRO A 245 20.03 -0.13 7.51
N ILE A 246 19.68 -1.35 7.07
CA ILE A 246 20.66 -2.40 6.79
C ILE A 246 20.99 -2.43 5.30
N HIS A 247 19.96 -2.52 4.44
CA HIS A 247 20.16 -2.70 3.02
C HIS A 247 20.69 -1.43 2.34
N PRO A 248 21.72 -1.50 1.45
CA PRO A 248 22.30 -0.34 0.79
C PRO A 248 21.27 0.53 0.04
N TYR A 249 20.26 -0.08 -0.57
CA TYR A 249 19.17 0.64 -1.22
C TYR A 249 18.34 1.47 -0.22
N THR A 250 18.01 0.90 0.96
CA THR A 250 17.30 1.63 2.03
C THR A 250 18.12 2.81 2.53
N LYS A 251 19.42 2.61 2.78
CA LYS A 251 20.35 3.71 3.18
C LYS A 251 20.35 4.85 2.17
N ALA A 252 20.39 4.51 0.89
CA ALA A 252 20.38 5.48 -0.19
C ALA A 252 19.03 6.21 -0.30
N LEU A 253 17.91 5.51 -0.21
CA LEU A 253 16.57 6.13 -0.18
C LEU A 253 16.42 7.10 1.01
N LEU A 254 16.84 6.71 2.21
CA LEU A 254 16.75 7.55 3.40
C LEU A 254 17.68 8.77 3.33
N SER A 255 18.86 8.63 2.68
CA SER A 255 19.79 9.76 2.47
C SER A 255 19.24 10.85 1.53
N ALA A 256 18.26 10.50 0.68
CA ALA A 256 17.62 11.43 -0.23
C ALA A 256 16.55 12.31 0.45
N ILE A 257 16.11 11.96 1.67
CA ILE A 257 15.12 12.75 2.42
C ILE A 257 15.74 14.08 2.82
N PRO A 258 15.14 15.23 2.47
CA PRO A 258 15.60 16.54 2.94
C PRO A 258 15.29 16.66 4.43
N LEU A 259 16.32 16.53 5.28
CA LEU A 259 16.17 16.83 6.70
C LEU A 259 16.28 18.32 6.91
N PRO A 260 15.33 18.99 7.57
CA PRO A 260 15.43 20.39 7.96
C PRO A 260 16.36 20.51 9.17
N VAL A 261 17.66 20.28 8.97
CA VAL A 261 18.64 20.40 10.05
C VAL A 261 19.36 21.73 9.92
N VAL A 262 19.04 22.66 10.80
CA VAL A 262 19.77 23.91 10.94
C VAL A 262 21.03 23.62 11.77
N GLY A 263 22.22 23.80 11.19
CA GLY A 263 23.47 23.86 11.93
C GLY A 263 24.25 22.56 12.19
N LYS A 264 23.89 21.44 11.57
CA LYS A 264 24.73 20.23 11.57
C LYS A 264 25.37 20.01 10.21
N GLU A 265 26.60 19.45 10.21
CA GLU A 265 27.33 19.08 9.00
C GLU A 265 26.41 18.32 8.04
N LYS A 266 26.35 18.75 6.76
CA LYS A 266 25.62 18.05 5.71
C LYS A 266 26.19 16.63 5.61
N LYS A 267 25.44 15.63 6.07
CA LYS A 267 25.77 14.23 5.74
C LYS A 267 25.89 14.14 4.22
N GLU A 268 27.00 13.59 3.73
CA GLU A 268 27.16 13.31 2.30
C GLU A 268 25.98 12.52 1.79
N ARG A 269 25.28 13.06 0.80
CA ARG A 269 24.17 12.36 0.17
C ARG A 269 24.74 11.22 -0.67
N LYS A 270 24.49 9.99 -0.27
CA LYS A 270 24.76 8.81 -1.12
C LYS A 270 23.72 8.77 -2.24
N LEU A 271 24.06 9.37 -3.37
CA LEU A 271 23.20 9.31 -4.56
C LEU A 271 23.28 7.90 -5.15
N ILE A 272 22.13 7.29 -5.38
CA ILE A 272 22.07 6.03 -6.12
C ILE A 272 22.50 6.32 -7.57
N THR A 273 23.64 5.79 -7.98
CA THR A 273 24.15 5.94 -9.34
C THR A 273 23.63 4.81 -10.24
N GLY A 274 23.43 5.10 -11.54
CA GLY A 274 22.98 4.14 -12.54
C GLY A 274 21.47 4.10 -12.75
N GLU A 275 21.07 3.58 -13.92
CA GLU A 275 19.67 3.41 -14.28
C GLU A 275 19.03 2.20 -13.60
N VAL A 276 17.71 2.25 -13.39
CA VAL A 276 16.95 1.11 -12.89
C VAL A 276 16.98 0.01 -13.94
N THR A 277 17.45 -1.16 -13.56
CA THR A 277 17.46 -2.34 -14.45
C THR A 277 16.03 -2.70 -14.86
N SER A 278 15.87 -3.15 -16.11
CA SER A 278 14.56 -3.63 -16.58
C SER A 278 14.06 -4.80 -15.72
N PRO A 279 12.80 -4.77 -15.23
CA PRO A 279 12.22 -5.87 -14.47
C PRO A 279 11.81 -7.09 -15.33
N VAL A 280 12.23 -7.12 -16.60
CA VAL A 280 11.90 -8.20 -17.55
C VAL A 280 13.06 -9.20 -17.62
N ASN A 281 12.75 -10.49 -17.45
CA ASN A 281 13.71 -11.60 -17.50
C ASN A 281 14.90 -11.42 -16.56
N LEU A 282 14.61 -11.04 -15.31
CA LEU A 282 15.66 -10.79 -14.32
C LEU A 282 16.46 -12.06 -14.04
N PRO A 283 17.81 -11.98 -13.97
CA PRO A 283 18.65 -13.08 -13.55
C PRO A 283 18.44 -13.38 -12.04
N ASP A 284 18.78 -14.62 -11.65
CA ASP A 284 18.73 -15.06 -10.23
C ASP A 284 19.96 -14.57 -9.44
N ILE A 285 20.07 -13.24 -9.35
CA ILE A 285 21.11 -12.53 -8.59
C ILE A 285 20.45 -11.37 -7.84
N CYS A 286 21.20 -10.77 -6.90
CA CYS A 286 20.73 -9.56 -6.22
C CYS A 286 20.35 -8.47 -7.24
N ARG A 287 19.09 -8.03 -7.22
CA ARG A 287 18.54 -7.05 -8.19
C ARG A 287 19.15 -5.67 -8.07
N PHE A 288 19.68 -5.34 -6.90
CA PHE A 288 20.36 -4.06 -6.64
C PHE A 288 21.85 -4.09 -7.00
N LEU A 289 22.40 -5.24 -7.38
CA LEU A 289 23.84 -5.44 -7.59
C LEU A 289 24.47 -4.40 -8.53
N SER A 290 23.83 -4.07 -9.64
CA SER A 290 24.34 -3.09 -10.63
C SER A 290 24.44 -1.65 -10.10
N ARG A 291 23.70 -1.34 -9.01
CA ARG A 291 23.63 -0.01 -8.38
C ARG A 291 24.21 0.01 -6.96
N CYS A 292 24.74 -1.14 -6.50
CA CYS A 292 25.25 -1.32 -5.16
C CYS A 292 26.74 -0.98 -5.10
N ASP A 293 27.11 0.11 -4.41
CA ASP A 293 28.50 0.49 -4.27
C ASP A 293 29.28 -0.51 -3.38
N GLU A 294 28.62 -1.11 -2.39
CA GLU A 294 29.23 -2.09 -1.49
C GLU A 294 29.59 -3.42 -2.22
N CYS A 295 28.93 -3.71 -3.36
CA CYS A 295 29.15 -4.95 -4.12
C CYS A 295 29.95 -4.74 -5.41
N LYS A 296 30.25 -3.49 -5.82
CA LYS A 296 31.01 -3.20 -7.06
C LYS A 296 32.42 -3.79 -7.06
N GLU A 297 33.05 -3.87 -5.88
CA GLU A 297 34.39 -4.44 -5.75
C GLU A 297 34.42 -5.97 -5.85
N SER A 298 33.27 -6.65 -5.70
CA SER A 298 33.15 -8.09 -5.75
C SER A 298 32.56 -8.64 -7.08
N TRP A 299 32.37 -7.78 -8.09
CA TRP A 299 31.88 -8.17 -9.41
C TRP A 299 32.95 -8.99 -10.18
N PRO A 300 32.65 -10.15 -10.85
CA PRO A 300 31.32 -10.70 -11.17
C PRO A 300 30.83 -11.81 -10.19
N HIS A 301 31.43 -12.00 -9.05
CA HIS A 301 31.18 -13.12 -8.15
C HIS A 301 30.34 -12.69 -6.95
N GLN A 302 29.16 -13.25 -6.83
CA GLN A 302 28.26 -13.36 -5.67
C GLN A 302 28.33 -12.22 -4.62
N CYS A 303 27.21 -11.54 -4.42
CA CYS A 303 27.02 -10.73 -3.22
C CYS A 303 27.27 -11.63 -1.97
N HIS A 304 28.38 -11.38 -1.25
CA HIS A 304 28.77 -12.14 -0.07
C HIS A 304 28.12 -11.65 1.22
N SER A 305 27.38 -10.53 1.18
CA SER A 305 26.69 -10.06 2.37
C SER A 305 25.50 -10.99 2.65
N GLU A 306 25.45 -11.59 3.82
CA GLU A 306 24.26 -12.27 4.37
C GLU A 306 23.03 -11.38 4.33
N ILE A 307 23.24 -10.07 4.34
CA ILE A 307 22.26 -8.99 4.20
C ILE A 307 21.45 -9.06 2.91
N CYS A 308 22.07 -9.46 1.78
CA CYS A 308 21.39 -9.56 0.48
C CYS A 308 20.67 -10.88 0.25
N ARG A 309 20.87 -11.88 1.10
CA ARG A 309 20.26 -13.22 0.96
C ARG A 309 18.88 -13.33 1.61
N GLY A 310 18.32 -12.21 2.10
CA GLY A 310 17.01 -12.22 2.75
C GLY A 310 17.03 -13.15 3.97
N SER A 311 16.94 -12.59 5.15
CA SER A 311 16.48 -13.37 6.31
C SER A 311 15.12 -13.97 5.96
N GLY A 312 15.09 -15.29 5.80
CA GLY A 312 13.92 -16.10 5.54
C GLY A 312 12.84 -15.97 6.64
#